data_b380226bb3f55eafc99b6afc3864c763
#
_entry.id   b380226bb3f55eafc99b6afc3864c763
#
_cell.length_a   1.000
_cell.length_b   1.000
_cell.length_c   1.000
_cell.angle_alpha   90.00
_cell.angle_beta   90.00
_cell.angle_gamma   90.00
#
_symmetry.space_group_name_H-M   'P 1'
#
loop_
_entity.id
_entity.type
_entity.pdbx_description
1 polymer ?
#
loop_
_entity_poly.entity_id
_entity_poly.type
_entity_poly.pdbx_seq_one_letter_code
_entity_poly.pdbx_strand_id
1 'polypeptide(L)'
;MSYAADRAEIEDLMARYLFAMDYHDADAYAECFTVDGELDWAMGVARGREAIRAEALSFRERIGEIFKDHQGNPAKLRHVVCHKAIRVDGDRAWNTGLWFEMTNGGPDGSMALPSFGVYEDSLVRVDGAWLFKRRKIYNEFLPGRESGPANPVLAMDRK
;
A
#
# COMPACT_ATOMS: atom_id res chain seq x y z
N MET A 1 -14.77 15.54 -13.11
CA MET A 1 -13.40 15.59 -13.70
C MET A 1 -13.29 14.58 -14.83
N SER A 2 -12.25 14.65 -15.66
CA SER A 2 -12.03 13.61 -16.67
C SER A 2 -11.34 12.39 -16.05
N TYR A 3 -11.52 11.22 -16.66
CA TYR A 3 -10.80 10.00 -16.24
C TYR A 3 -9.28 10.21 -16.12
N ALA A 4 -8.69 11.00 -17.02
CA ALA A 4 -7.26 11.29 -16.98
C ALA A 4 -6.85 12.09 -15.73
N ALA A 5 -7.66 13.07 -15.32
CA ALA A 5 -7.42 13.84 -14.10
C ALA A 5 -7.62 12.96 -12.86
N ASP A 6 -8.70 12.19 -12.81
CA ASP A 6 -8.96 11.27 -11.70
C ASP A 6 -7.85 10.24 -11.55
N ARG A 7 -7.38 9.67 -12.66
CA ARG A 7 -6.27 8.72 -12.68
C ARG A 7 -4.98 9.36 -12.13
N ALA A 8 -4.65 10.57 -12.54
CA ALA A 8 -3.46 11.27 -12.06
C ALA A 8 -3.53 11.52 -10.54
N GLU A 9 -4.67 11.96 -10.02
CA GLU A 9 -4.87 12.18 -8.59
C GLU A 9 -4.80 10.86 -7.77
N ILE A 10 -5.34 9.77 -8.31
CA ILE A 10 -5.25 8.44 -7.67
C ILE A 10 -3.80 7.94 -7.67
N GLU A 11 -3.05 8.13 -8.75
CA GLU A 11 -1.63 7.77 -8.81
C GLU A 11 -0.80 8.61 -7.84
N ASP A 12 -1.12 9.88 -7.68
CA ASP A 12 -0.52 10.79 -6.69
C ASP A 12 -0.84 10.33 -5.24
N LEU A 13 -2.08 9.90 -4.97
CA LEU A 13 -2.45 9.33 -3.67
C LEU A 13 -1.61 8.10 -3.36
N MET A 14 -1.41 7.20 -4.33
CA MET A 14 -0.56 6.01 -4.15
C MET A 14 0.88 6.39 -3.86
N ALA A 15 1.43 7.39 -4.55
CA ALA A 15 2.77 7.87 -4.29
C ALA A 15 2.90 8.46 -2.88
N ARG A 16 1.97 9.30 -2.45
CA ARG A 16 1.94 9.87 -1.09
C ARG A 16 1.88 8.77 -0.02
N TYR A 17 1.03 7.77 -0.21
CA TYR A 17 0.93 6.61 0.68
C TYR A 17 2.26 5.88 0.82
N LEU A 18 2.95 5.58 -0.30
CA LEU A 18 4.23 4.87 -0.26
C LEU A 18 5.34 5.72 0.34
N PHE A 19 5.42 7.01 0.01
CA PHE A 19 6.39 7.89 0.64
C PHE A 19 6.17 8.03 2.14
N ALA A 20 4.92 8.16 2.59
CA ALA A 20 4.60 8.24 4.01
C ALA A 20 5.04 6.95 4.74
N MET A 21 4.80 5.78 4.16
CA MET A 21 5.24 4.51 4.72
C MET A 21 6.77 4.40 4.75
N ASP A 22 7.44 4.66 3.63
CA ASP A 22 8.88 4.52 3.46
C ASP A 22 9.71 5.50 4.30
N TYR A 23 9.13 6.63 4.65
CA TYR A 23 9.76 7.66 5.51
C TYR A 23 9.18 7.69 6.91
N HIS A 24 8.30 6.74 7.24
CA HIS A 24 7.74 6.55 8.57
C HIS A 24 6.91 7.73 9.09
N ASP A 25 6.21 8.42 8.19
CA ASP A 25 5.24 9.46 8.52
C ASP A 25 3.85 8.83 8.72
N ALA A 26 3.59 8.40 9.96
CA ALA A 26 2.36 7.69 10.30
C ALA A 26 1.10 8.57 10.16
N ASP A 27 1.22 9.88 10.34
CA ASP A 27 0.12 10.81 10.20
C ASP A 27 -0.26 10.96 8.71
N ALA A 28 0.71 11.30 7.85
CA ALA A 28 0.49 11.37 6.40
C ALA A 28 0.02 10.04 5.81
N TYR A 29 0.50 8.90 6.34
CA TYR A 29 0.05 7.56 5.93
C TYR A 29 -1.44 7.37 6.22
N ALA A 30 -1.88 7.67 7.43
CA ALA A 30 -3.29 7.52 7.83
C ALA A 30 -4.21 8.50 7.09
N GLU A 31 -3.74 9.72 6.77
CA GLU A 31 -4.49 10.72 6.01
C GLU A 31 -4.80 10.30 4.56
N CYS A 32 -4.08 9.32 4.02
CA CYS A 32 -4.41 8.73 2.72
C CYS A 32 -5.74 7.94 2.73
N PHE A 33 -6.28 7.62 3.91
CA PHE A 33 -7.52 6.88 4.08
C PHE A 33 -8.69 7.79 4.47
N THR A 34 -9.92 7.34 4.18
CA THR A 34 -11.13 7.95 4.79
C THR A 34 -11.11 7.79 6.31
N VAL A 35 -11.88 8.60 7.03
CA VAL A 35 -11.96 8.52 8.52
C VAL A 35 -12.30 7.10 8.98
N ASP A 36 -13.17 6.41 8.24
CA ASP A 36 -13.61 5.04 8.47
C ASP A 36 -12.95 4.03 7.51
N GLY A 37 -11.78 4.35 6.97
CA GLY A 37 -11.03 3.52 6.03
C GLY A 37 -10.59 2.18 6.62
N GLU A 38 -10.28 1.23 5.74
CA GLU A 38 -9.84 -0.10 6.11
C GLU A 38 -8.49 -0.42 5.46
N LEU A 39 -7.55 -0.89 6.26
CA LEU A 39 -6.28 -1.48 5.82
C LEU A 39 -6.28 -2.97 6.19
N ASP A 40 -6.31 -3.85 5.19
CA ASP A 40 -6.19 -5.30 5.33
C ASP A 40 -4.80 -5.74 4.85
N TRP A 41 -3.95 -6.13 5.76
CA TRP A 41 -2.55 -6.45 5.49
C TRP A 41 -2.07 -7.69 6.25
N ALA A 42 -0.79 -8.04 6.15
CA ALA A 42 -0.23 -9.27 6.69
C ALA A 42 -0.50 -9.51 8.19
N MET A 43 -0.65 -8.44 8.98
CA MET A 43 -0.87 -8.54 10.43
C MET A 43 -2.35 -8.45 10.83
N GLY A 44 -3.27 -8.35 9.87
CA GLY A 44 -4.70 -8.29 10.13
C GLY A 44 -5.40 -7.10 9.47
N VAL A 45 -6.51 -6.67 10.07
CA VAL A 45 -7.35 -5.60 9.52
C VAL A 45 -7.44 -4.46 10.53
N ALA A 46 -6.94 -3.28 10.13
CA ALA A 46 -7.12 -2.03 10.86
C ALA A 46 -8.29 -1.25 10.27
N ARG A 47 -9.18 -0.71 11.14
CA ARG A 47 -10.34 0.08 10.74
C ARG A 47 -10.32 1.46 11.38
N GLY A 48 -10.47 2.48 10.54
CA GLY A 48 -10.38 3.89 10.91
C GLY A 48 -8.95 4.43 10.97
N ARG A 49 -8.80 5.73 10.75
CA ARG A 49 -7.49 6.40 10.67
C ARG A 49 -6.60 6.15 11.87
N GLU A 50 -7.16 6.17 13.08
CA GLU A 50 -6.39 5.98 14.33
C GLU A 50 -5.76 4.57 14.38
N ALA A 51 -6.53 3.53 14.03
CA ALA A 51 -6.02 2.17 13.99
C ALA A 51 -4.97 2.01 12.86
N ILE A 52 -5.20 2.61 11.69
CA ILE A 52 -4.26 2.58 10.56
C ILE A 52 -2.96 3.32 10.93
N ARG A 53 -3.05 4.44 11.63
CA ARG A 53 -1.88 5.16 12.16
C ARG A 53 -1.08 4.30 13.13
N ALA A 54 -1.76 3.62 14.05
CA ALA A 54 -1.12 2.71 15.01
C ALA A 54 -0.38 1.56 14.30
N GLU A 55 -0.96 1.01 13.21
CA GLU A 55 -0.29 -0.01 12.40
C GLU A 55 0.97 0.52 11.69
N ALA A 56 0.95 1.77 11.19
CA ALA A 56 2.14 2.37 10.57
C ALA A 56 3.29 2.53 11.58
N LEU A 57 3.00 2.93 12.83
CA LEU A 57 4.00 3.01 13.89
C LEU A 57 4.56 1.62 14.26
N SER A 58 3.67 0.62 14.42
CA SER A 58 4.05 -0.75 14.70
C SER A 58 4.88 -1.38 13.58
N PHE A 59 4.55 -1.08 12.32
CA PHE A 59 5.33 -1.52 11.16
C PHE A 59 6.76 -0.99 11.22
N ARG A 60 6.96 0.30 11.50
CA ARG A 60 8.29 0.91 11.64
C ARG A 60 9.17 0.18 12.65
N GLU A 61 8.61 -0.13 13.83
CA GLU A 61 9.33 -0.81 14.89
C GLU A 61 9.76 -2.22 14.45
N ARG A 62 8.79 -3.01 13.94
CA ARG A 62 9.04 -4.40 13.50
C ARG A 62 10.05 -4.50 12.36
N ILE A 63 9.91 -3.65 11.36
CA ILE A 63 10.81 -3.68 10.19
C ILE A 63 12.22 -3.27 10.60
N GLY A 64 12.35 -2.30 11.51
CA GLY A 64 13.64 -1.91 12.06
C GLY A 64 14.33 -3.02 12.88
N GLU A 65 13.58 -4.00 13.39
CA GLU A 65 14.14 -5.18 14.06
C GLU A 65 14.56 -6.27 13.07
N ILE A 66 13.74 -6.49 12.03
CA ILE A 66 13.92 -7.60 11.06
C ILE A 66 15.05 -7.28 10.07
N PHE A 67 15.03 -6.08 9.49
CA PHE A 67 15.99 -5.70 8.45
C PHE A 67 17.07 -4.76 9.01
N LYS A 68 18.31 -5.21 8.95
CA LYS A 68 19.49 -4.44 9.37
C LYS A 68 20.41 -4.21 8.18
N ASP A 69 21.00 -3.03 8.12
CA ASP A 69 22.08 -2.74 7.18
C ASP A 69 23.40 -3.41 7.64
N HIS A 70 24.43 -3.27 6.84
CA HIS A 70 25.76 -3.85 7.15
C HIS A 70 26.42 -3.29 8.43
N GLN A 71 25.90 -2.20 8.98
CA GLN A 71 26.36 -1.60 10.23
C GLN A 71 25.48 -1.98 11.44
N GLY A 72 24.42 -2.77 11.22
CA GLY A 72 23.47 -3.16 12.25
C GLY A 72 22.38 -2.13 12.54
N ASN A 73 22.31 -1.03 11.78
CA ASN A 73 21.23 -0.06 11.90
C ASN A 73 19.95 -0.58 11.20
N PRO A 74 18.77 -0.06 11.54
CA PRO A 74 17.57 -0.34 10.78
C PRO A 74 17.76 -0.06 9.28
N ALA A 75 17.52 -1.05 8.45
CA ALA A 75 17.66 -0.94 7.01
C ALA A 75 16.60 -0.02 6.42
N LYS A 76 16.90 0.55 5.26
CA LYS A 76 15.93 1.33 4.49
C LYS A 76 15.09 0.39 3.65
N LEU A 77 13.76 0.58 3.68
CA LEU A 77 12.81 -0.01 2.76
C LEU A 77 12.34 1.03 1.77
N ARG A 78 12.10 0.61 0.55
CA ARG A 78 11.49 1.44 -0.51
C ARG A 78 10.52 0.59 -1.31
N HIS A 79 9.27 1.00 -1.30
CA HIS A 79 8.21 0.31 -2.03
C HIS A 79 8.05 0.90 -3.42
N VAL A 80 7.76 0.02 -4.37
CA VAL A 80 7.44 0.38 -5.75
C VAL A 80 6.10 -0.21 -6.11
N VAL A 81 5.22 0.59 -6.69
CA VAL A 81 3.96 0.12 -7.29
C VAL A 81 4.02 0.29 -8.81
N CYS A 82 3.67 -0.75 -9.52
CA CYS A 82 3.62 -0.78 -10.98
C CYS A 82 2.42 -1.59 -11.47
N HIS A 83 2.25 -1.71 -12.80
CA HIS A 83 1.14 -2.45 -13.42
C HIS A 83 -0.24 -2.06 -12.84
N LYS A 84 -0.49 -0.76 -12.69
CA LYS A 84 -1.75 -0.26 -12.14
C LYS A 84 -2.88 -0.32 -13.16
N ALA A 85 -3.96 -1.02 -12.84
CA ALA A 85 -5.24 -0.91 -13.52
C ALA A 85 -6.20 -0.12 -12.62
N ILE A 86 -6.72 0.99 -13.13
CA ILE A 86 -7.61 1.90 -12.39
C ILE A 86 -8.92 2.02 -13.16
N ARG A 87 -10.03 1.87 -12.45
CA ARG A 87 -11.38 2.13 -12.95
C ARG A 87 -12.02 3.22 -12.10
N VAL A 88 -12.69 4.17 -12.73
CA VAL A 88 -13.40 5.27 -12.08
C VAL A 88 -14.87 5.24 -12.50
N ASP A 89 -15.77 5.40 -11.53
CA ASP A 89 -17.20 5.52 -11.73
C ASP A 89 -17.74 6.61 -10.77
N GLY A 90 -17.93 7.81 -11.28
CA GLY A 90 -18.32 8.98 -10.48
C GLY A 90 -17.30 9.27 -9.37
N ASP A 91 -17.75 9.26 -8.13
CA ASP A 91 -16.91 9.49 -6.94
C ASP A 91 -16.37 8.20 -6.31
N ARG A 92 -16.40 7.10 -7.06
CA ARG A 92 -15.84 5.80 -6.67
C ARG A 92 -14.78 5.37 -7.66
N ALA A 93 -13.75 4.70 -7.14
CA ALA A 93 -12.74 4.11 -8.00
C ALA A 93 -12.24 2.78 -7.39
N TRP A 94 -11.66 1.96 -8.25
CA TRP A 94 -10.99 0.71 -7.90
C TRP A 94 -9.62 0.69 -8.54
N ASN A 95 -8.67 0.12 -7.83
CA ASN A 95 -7.33 -0.13 -8.36
C ASN A 95 -6.91 -1.55 -8.04
N THR A 96 -6.19 -2.14 -8.97
CA THR A 96 -5.30 -3.26 -8.68
C THR A 96 -3.91 -2.92 -9.21
N GLY A 97 -2.88 -3.25 -8.43
CA GLY A 97 -1.50 -2.91 -8.81
C GLY A 97 -0.50 -3.89 -8.21
N LEU A 98 0.52 -4.23 -9.00
CA LEU A 98 1.65 -5.00 -8.51
C LEU A 98 2.55 -4.10 -7.67
N TRP A 99 3.00 -4.59 -6.51
CA TRP A 99 3.98 -3.92 -5.68
C TRP A 99 5.14 -4.85 -5.33
N PHE A 100 6.28 -4.27 -5.07
CA PHE A 100 7.43 -4.93 -4.46
C PHE A 100 8.20 -3.92 -3.60
N GLU A 101 9.04 -4.42 -2.72
CA GLU A 101 9.93 -3.59 -1.91
C GLU A 101 11.39 -3.93 -2.14
N MET A 102 12.25 -2.93 -1.95
CA MET A 102 13.70 -3.04 -1.97
C MET A 102 14.26 -2.65 -0.60
N THR A 103 15.33 -3.32 -0.19
CA THR A 103 16.03 -2.99 1.05
C THR A 103 17.55 -3.06 0.85
N ASN A 104 18.27 -2.27 1.65
CA ASN A 104 19.73 -2.42 1.83
C ASN A 104 20.08 -3.34 3.00
N GLY A 105 19.11 -4.08 3.52
CA GLY A 105 19.28 -5.07 4.59
C GLY A 105 19.35 -6.51 4.07
N GLY A 106 19.83 -6.72 2.85
CA GLY A 106 20.11 -8.05 2.33
C GLY A 106 21.38 -8.66 2.94
N PRO A 107 21.70 -9.93 2.60
CA PRO A 107 22.94 -10.57 3.06
C PRO A 107 24.15 -9.70 2.77
N ASP A 108 25.04 -9.56 3.76
CA ASP A 108 26.27 -8.74 3.68
C ASP A 108 26.02 -7.26 3.33
N GLY A 109 24.83 -6.73 3.65
CA GLY A 109 24.45 -5.34 3.35
C GLY A 109 24.14 -5.08 1.87
N SER A 110 23.96 -6.13 1.07
CA SER A 110 23.58 -6.01 -0.32
C SER A 110 22.11 -5.54 -0.45
N MET A 111 21.77 -5.03 -1.63
CA MET A 111 20.37 -4.76 -1.97
C MET A 111 19.62 -6.09 -2.15
N ALA A 112 18.42 -6.17 -1.60
CA ALA A 112 17.54 -7.32 -1.75
C ALA A 112 16.10 -6.87 -2.10
N LEU A 113 15.32 -7.80 -2.66
CA LEU A 113 13.88 -7.68 -2.91
C LEU A 113 13.17 -8.68 -1.99
N PRO A 114 12.90 -8.32 -0.72
CA PRO A 114 12.42 -9.29 0.26
C PRO A 114 10.96 -9.65 0.09
N SER A 115 10.15 -8.80 -0.53
CA SER A 115 8.72 -9.05 -0.64
C SER A 115 8.09 -8.42 -1.90
N PHE A 116 6.97 -9.00 -2.31
CA PHE A 116 6.15 -8.51 -3.42
C PHE A 116 4.70 -9.00 -3.27
N GLY A 117 3.81 -8.39 -4.04
CA GLY A 117 2.41 -8.79 -4.04
C GLY A 117 1.51 -7.87 -4.86
N VAL A 118 0.23 -7.91 -4.53
CA VAL A 118 -0.81 -7.18 -5.23
C VAL A 118 -1.56 -6.29 -4.25
N TYR A 119 -1.84 -5.05 -4.65
CA TYR A 119 -2.83 -4.18 -4.01
C TYR A 119 -4.19 -4.37 -4.66
N GLU A 120 -5.22 -4.48 -3.85
CA GLU A 120 -6.62 -4.34 -4.23
C GLU A 120 -7.23 -3.19 -3.44
N ASP A 121 -7.58 -2.12 -4.14
CA ASP A 121 -8.07 -0.89 -3.53
C ASP A 121 -9.51 -0.58 -3.95
N SER A 122 -10.29 -0.07 -3.01
CA SER A 122 -11.46 0.75 -3.29
C SER A 122 -11.21 2.17 -2.77
N LEU A 123 -11.56 3.14 -3.61
CA LEU A 123 -11.33 4.55 -3.34
C LEU A 123 -12.64 5.32 -3.46
N VAL A 124 -12.71 6.42 -2.73
CA VAL A 124 -13.84 7.37 -2.82
C VAL A 124 -13.32 8.79 -2.85
N ARG A 125 -14.08 9.67 -3.48
CA ARG A 125 -13.81 11.10 -3.47
C ARG A 125 -14.52 11.73 -2.26
N VAL A 126 -13.77 12.42 -1.41
CA VAL A 126 -14.27 13.14 -0.25
C VAL A 126 -13.76 14.58 -0.34
N ASP A 127 -14.65 15.55 -0.33
CA ASP A 127 -14.33 16.99 -0.43
C ASP A 127 -13.39 17.33 -1.60
N GLY A 128 -13.60 16.63 -2.73
CA GLY A 128 -12.84 16.83 -3.96
C GLY A 128 -11.52 16.04 -4.04
N ALA A 129 -11.09 15.34 -3.00
CA ALA A 129 -9.87 14.56 -2.97
C ALA A 129 -10.15 13.04 -2.98
N TRP A 130 -9.35 12.27 -3.72
CA TRP A 130 -9.39 10.82 -3.67
C TRP A 130 -8.73 10.29 -2.40
N LEU A 131 -9.38 9.34 -1.71
CA LEU A 131 -8.89 8.65 -0.52
C LEU A 131 -9.14 7.14 -0.63
N PHE A 132 -8.30 6.34 0.02
CA PHE A 132 -8.57 4.92 0.18
C PHE A 132 -9.74 4.72 1.14
N LYS A 133 -10.81 4.10 0.65
CA LYS A 133 -11.88 3.54 1.47
C LYS A 133 -11.46 2.20 2.05
N ARG A 134 -10.78 1.41 1.23
CA ARG A 134 -10.18 0.13 1.61
C ARG A 134 -8.93 -0.12 0.78
N ARG A 135 -7.87 -0.56 1.43
CA ARG A 135 -6.70 -1.18 0.79
C ARG A 135 -6.51 -2.58 1.33
N LYS A 136 -6.48 -3.56 0.45
CA LYS A 136 -6.05 -4.92 0.76
C LYS A 136 -4.70 -5.18 0.12
N ILE A 137 -3.77 -5.68 0.96
CA ILE A 137 -2.42 -6.02 0.57
C ILE A 137 -2.30 -7.54 0.52
N TYR A 138 -2.17 -8.09 -0.67
CA TYR A 138 -1.77 -9.47 -0.87
C TYR A 138 -0.25 -9.55 -0.83
N ASN A 139 0.25 -10.58 -0.14
CA ASN A 139 1.66 -10.86 0.03
C ASN A 139 1.96 -12.22 -0.59
N GLU A 140 2.51 -12.25 -1.81
CA GLU A 140 2.68 -13.49 -2.60
C GLU A 140 3.69 -14.48 -1.98
N PHE A 141 4.39 -14.07 -0.96
CA PHE A 141 5.39 -14.86 -0.23
C PHE A 141 4.90 -15.35 1.14
N LEU A 142 3.67 -15.02 1.55
CA LEU A 142 3.11 -15.42 2.85
C LEU A 142 1.92 -16.37 2.66
N PRO A 143 2.00 -17.63 3.19
CA PRO A 143 0.89 -18.57 3.11
C PRO A 143 -0.43 -18.00 3.63
N GLY A 144 -1.49 -18.11 2.82
CA GLY A 144 -2.82 -17.61 3.14
C GLY A 144 -3.01 -16.09 2.90
N ARG A 145 -1.99 -15.41 2.38
CA ARG A 145 -2.06 -13.99 2.02
C ARG A 145 -1.85 -13.74 0.53
N GLU A 146 -1.70 -14.78 -0.25
CA GLU A 146 -1.50 -14.71 -1.69
C GLU A 146 -2.76 -14.17 -2.39
N SER A 147 -2.58 -13.53 -3.53
CA SER A 147 -3.69 -13.23 -4.43
C SER A 147 -4.20 -14.53 -5.08
N GLY A 148 -5.44 -14.54 -5.52
CA GLY A 148 -5.99 -15.72 -6.20
C GLY A 148 -5.36 -15.94 -7.58
N PRO A 149 -5.53 -17.13 -8.18
CA PRO A 149 -4.94 -17.49 -9.47
C PRO A 149 -5.57 -16.75 -10.67
N ALA A 150 -6.69 -16.08 -10.46
CA ALA A 150 -7.37 -15.34 -11.52
C ALA A 150 -6.72 -13.95 -11.72
N ASN A 151 -6.71 -13.50 -12.98
CA ASN A 151 -6.27 -12.15 -13.31
C ASN A 151 -7.10 -11.11 -12.51
N PRO A 152 -6.48 -10.31 -11.62
CA PRO A 152 -7.20 -9.40 -10.72
C PRO A 152 -7.93 -8.27 -11.47
N VAL A 153 -7.49 -7.91 -12.69
CA VAL A 153 -8.16 -6.90 -13.51
C VAL A 153 -9.57 -7.36 -13.91
N LEU A 154 -9.76 -8.66 -14.18
CA LEU A 154 -11.08 -9.21 -14.52
C LEU A 154 -12.06 -9.17 -13.34
N ALA A 155 -11.58 -9.15 -12.12
CA ALA A 155 -12.41 -9.02 -10.92
C ALA A 155 -12.94 -7.59 -10.72
N MET A 156 -12.26 -6.59 -11.28
CA MET A 156 -12.69 -5.18 -11.21
C MET A 156 -13.95 -4.92 -12.03
N ASP A 157 -14.19 -5.70 -13.10
CA ASP A 157 -15.36 -5.53 -13.98
C ASP A 157 -16.66 -6.06 -13.34
N ARG A 158 -16.57 -6.73 -12.19
CA ARG A 158 -17.69 -7.37 -11.51
C ARG A 158 -18.08 -6.67 -10.19
N LYS A 159 -17.42 -5.56 -9.85
CA LYS A 159 -17.65 -4.82 -8.58
C LYS A 159 -18.52 -3.57 -8.76
#